data_63f01e488282a022afd9da738eaa1896
#
_entry.id   63f01e488282a022afd9da738eaa1896
#
_cell.length_a   1.000
_cell.length_b   1.000
_cell.length_c   1.000
_cell.angle_alpha   90.00
_cell.angle_beta   90.00
_cell.angle_gamma   90.00
#
_symmetry.space_group_name_H-M   'P 1'
#
loop_
_entity.id
_entity.type
_entity.pdbx_description
1 polymer ?
#
loop_
_entity_poly.entity_id
_entity_poly.type
_entity_poly.pdbx_seq_one_letter_code
_entity_poly.pdbx_strand_id
1 'polypeptide(L)'
;YEVAAFIMSDLREAVKRLPKETEIPEGSKGKVSKEAAKSFLARVLLYEATWEKYVPAINYDLDGDGTSQGAGTVKPEGYPSITDMLTEAKQMSKEVIEEAESGTYKLWAECDSLSYYYLFNIDDKGGNIPNFKSAGKSTNKEFIFSKKYDYDLSRGGINLSHSVMVGAATGM
;
A
#
# COMPACT_ATOMS: atom_id res chain seq x y z
N TYR A 1 -20.30 -4.74 -7.74
CA TYR A 1 -19.95 -6.04 -7.09
C TYR A 1 -19.10 -6.94 -7.97
N GLU A 2 -19.40 -7.06 -9.27
CA GLU A 2 -18.61 -7.93 -10.17
C GLU A 2 -17.12 -7.54 -10.22
N VAL A 3 -16.81 -6.25 -10.36
CA VAL A 3 -15.44 -5.75 -10.37
C VAL A 3 -14.75 -5.99 -9.02
N ALA A 4 -15.44 -5.76 -7.92
CA ALA A 4 -14.90 -6.01 -6.57
C ALA A 4 -14.62 -7.50 -6.36
N ALA A 5 -15.54 -8.38 -6.78
CA ALA A 5 -15.36 -9.84 -6.73
C ALA A 5 -14.14 -10.27 -7.54
N PHE A 6 -13.97 -9.74 -8.74
CA PHE A 6 -12.82 -10.02 -9.60
C PHE A 6 -11.49 -9.57 -8.95
N ILE A 7 -11.43 -8.34 -8.42
CA ILE A 7 -10.25 -7.83 -7.71
C ILE A 7 -9.89 -8.70 -6.50
N MET A 8 -10.88 -9.07 -5.69
CA MET A 8 -10.66 -9.95 -4.53
C MET A 8 -10.14 -11.32 -4.96
N SER A 9 -10.69 -11.89 -6.04
CA SER A 9 -10.25 -13.18 -6.59
C SER A 9 -8.80 -13.11 -7.07
N ASP A 10 -8.44 -12.10 -7.85
CA ASP A 10 -7.09 -11.90 -8.37
C ASP A 10 -6.08 -11.70 -7.25
N LEU A 11 -6.41 -10.90 -6.24
CA LEU A 11 -5.53 -10.68 -5.10
C LEU A 11 -5.34 -11.96 -4.25
N ARG A 12 -6.39 -12.78 -4.08
CA ARG A 12 -6.26 -14.09 -3.42
C ARG A 12 -5.34 -15.03 -4.19
N GLU A 13 -5.44 -15.00 -5.51
CA GLU A 13 -4.56 -15.80 -6.36
C GLU A 13 -3.11 -15.26 -6.31
N ALA A 14 -2.92 -13.94 -6.28
CA ALA A 14 -1.62 -13.33 -6.09
C ALA A 14 -0.98 -13.71 -4.75
N VAL A 15 -1.75 -13.72 -3.66
CA VAL A 15 -1.28 -14.18 -2.33
C VAL A 15 -0.80 -15.64 -2.37
N LYS A 16 -1.43 -16.49 -3.16
CA LYS A 16 -1.00 -17.90 -3.30
C LYS A 16 0.31 -18.05 -4.08
N ARG A 17 0.48 -17.29 -5.14
CA ARG A 17 1.54 -17.49 -6.15
C ARG A 17 2.78 -16.64 -5.94
N LEU A 18 2.65 -15.45 -5.36
CA LEU A 18 3.78 -14.55 -5.21
C LEU A 18 4.75 -15.07 -4.13
N PRO A 19 6.06 -14.84 -4.34
CA PRO A 19 7.08 -15.14 -3.33
C PRO A 19 6.97 -14.19 -2.14
N LYS A 20 7.47 -14.61 -1.00
CA LYS A 20 7.69 -13.71 0.14
C LYS A 20 8.77 -12.68 -0.19
N GLU A 21 8.74 -11.52 0.48
CA GLU A 21 9.78 -10.49 0.31
C GLU A 21 11.19 -11.05 0.56
N THR A 22 11.34 -11.94 1.52
CA THR A 22 12.62 -12.59 1.84
C THR A 22 13.12 -13.54 0.75
N GLU A 23 12.23 -14.05 -0.08
CA GLU A 23 12.54 -14.95 -1.20
C GLU A 23 12.90 -14.20 -2.50
N ILE A 24 12.62 -12.90 -2.56
CA ILE A 24 12.93 -12.06 -3.72
C ILE A 24 14.43 -11.75 -3.72
N PRO A 25 15.19 -12.14 -4.78
CA PRO A 25 16.62 -11.84 -4.87
C PRO A 25 16.90 -10.33 -4.82
N GLU A 26 18.05 -9.93 -4.27
CA GLU A 26 18.42 -8.53 -4.06
C GLU A 26 18.32 -7.69 -5.36
N GLY A 27 18.82 -8.20 -6.46
CA GLY A 27 18.72 -7.55 -7.77
C GLY A 27 17.30 -7.44 -8.35
N SER A 28 16.32 -8.06 -7.70
CA SER A 28 14.90 -8.04 -8.09
C SER A 28 14.02 -7.36 -7.03
N LYS A 29 14.59 -6.80 -5.98
CA LYS A 29 13.85 -6.06 -4.95
C LYS A 29 13.06 -4.90 -5.58
N GLY A 30 11.83 -4.70 -5.10
CA GLY A 30 10.85 -3.77 -5.68
C GLY A 30 9.82 -4.45 -6.58
N LYS A 31 9.93 -5.76 -6.84
CA LYS A 31 8.81 -6.57 -7.36
C LYS A 31 7.75 -6.75 -6.27
N VAL A 32 6.53 -7.00 -6.71
CA VAL A 32 5.42 -7.25 -5.79
C VAL A 32 5.65 -8.54 -5.02
N SER A 33 5.60 -8.47 -3.69
CA SER A 33 5.71 -9.62 -2.80
C SER A 33 4.34 -10.16 -2.38
N LYS A 34 4.35 -11.33 -1.75
CA LYS A 34 3.15 -11.91 -1.12
C LYS A 34 2.55 -10.99 -0.05
N GLU A 35 3.41 -10.35 0.74
CA GLU A 35 3.00 -9.42 1.80
C GLU A 35 2.35 -8.16 1.22
N ALA A 36 2.84 -7.67 0.08
CA ALA A 36 2.20 -6.58 -0.64
C ALA A 36 0.80 -6.99 -1.13
N ALA A 37 0.65 -8.18 -1.71
CA ALA A 37 -0.65 -8.69 -2.14
C ALA A 37 -1.62 -8.87 -0.95
N LYS A 38 -1.17 -9.39 0.20
CA LYS A 38 -1.97 -9.48 1.43
C LYS A 38 -2.43 -8.12 1.91
N SER A 39 -1.55 -7.12 1.90
CA SER A 39 -1.87 -5.75 2.32
C SER A 39 -2.92 -5.10 1.41
N PHE A 40 -2.80 -5.30 0.10
CA PHE A 40 -3.81 -4.83 -0.86
C PHE A 40 -5.14 -5.55 -0.70
N LEU A 41 -5.12 -6.87 -0.53
CA LEU A 41 -6.33 -7.66 -0.28
C LEU A 41 -7.04 -7.20 0.98
N ALA A 42 -6.32 -7.04 2.08
CA ALA A 42 -6.87 -6.54 3.34
C ALA A 42 -7.54 -5.17 3.16
N ARG A 43 -6.91 -4.27 2.41
CA ARG A 43 -7.45 -2.93 2.12
C ARG A 43 -8.73 -2.99 1.28
N VAL A 44 -8.76 -3.80 0.23
CA VAL A 44 -9.94 -3.97 -0.63
C VAL A 44 -11.10 -4.57 0.16
N LEU A 45 -10.85 -5.62 0.92
CA LEU A 45 -11.87 -6.27 1.76
C LEU A 45 -12.45 -5.31 2.82
N LEU A 46 -11.58 -4.54 3.49
CA LEU A 46 -12.02 -3.55 4.47
C LEU A 46 -12.87 -2.46 3.83
N TYR A 47 -12.42 -1.95 2.67
CA TYR A 47 -13.15 -0.93 1.93
C TYR A 47 -14.54 -1.43 1.52
N GLU A 48 -14.61 -2.58 0.89
CA GLU A 48 -15.85 -3.16 0.38
C GLU A 48 -16.82 -3.50 1.51
N ALA A 49 -16.33 -4.11 2.58
CA ALA A 49 -17.14 -4.42 3.76
C ALA A 49 -17.73 -3.17 4.43
N THR A 50 -16.95 -2.09 4.52
CA THR A 50 -17.42 -0.83 5.11
C THR A 50 -18.36 -0.09 4.17
N TRP A 51 -18.12 -0.15 2.87
CA TRP A 51 -19.03 0.37 1.86
C TRP A 51 -20.40 -0.29 1.98
N GLU A 52 -20.45 -1.61 1.93
CA GLU A 52 -21.70 -2.35 2.08
C GLU A 52 -22.44 -2.09 3.41
N LYS A 53 -21.65 -1.89 4.48
CA LYS A 53 -22.24 -1.65 5.80
C LYS A 53 -22.91 -0.28 5.93
N TYR A 54 -22.30 0.74 5.33
CA TYR A 54 -22.70 2.12 5.63
C TYR A 54 -23.45 2.81 4.49
N VAL A 55 -23.15 2.48 3.23
CA VAL A 55 -23.80 3.13 2.08
C VAL A 55 -25.30 2.85 1.98
N PRO A 56 -25.78 1.62 2.21
CA PRO A 56 -27.22 1.36 2.21
C PRO A 56 -27.99 2.16 3.27
N ALA A 57 -27.33 2.53 4.37
CA ALA A 57 -27.92 3.32 5.44
C ALA A 57 -28.07 4.81 5.11
N ILE A 58 -27.34 5.32 4.12
CA ILE A 58 -27.34 6.73 3.72
C ILE A 58 -28.52 7.05 2.77
N ASN A 59 -29.09 6.08 2.14
CA ASN A 59 -30.21 6.22 1.20
C ASN A 59 -29.93 7.20 0.04
N TYR A 60 -28.70 7.19 -0.50
CA TYR A 60 -28.31 7.94 -1.67
C TYR A 60 -28.13 7.04 -2.89
N ASP A 61 -28.47 7.57 -4.05
CA ASP A 61 -28.04 7.04 -5.33
C ASP A 61 -26.62 7.59 -5.62
N LEU A 62 -25.62 6.78 -5.34
CA LEU A 62 -24.21 7.20 -5.43
C LEU A 62 -23.58 6.89 -6.79
N ASP A 63 -24.19 6.04 -7.58
CA ASP A 63 -23.70 5.64 -8.91
C ASP A 63 -24.58 6.14 -10.06
N GLY A 64 -25.71 6.78 -9.75
CA GLY A 64 -26.60 7.37 -10.74
C GLY A 64 -27.47 6.37 -11.49
N ASP A 65 -27.66 5.16 -10.97
CA ASP A 65 -28.45 4.11 -11.62
C ASP A 65 -29.95 4.18 -11.31
N GLY A 66 -30.37 5.14 -10.48
CA GLY A 66 -31.76 5.34 -10.06
C GLY A 66 -32.17 4.48 -8.85
N THR A 67 -31.24 3.78 -8.21
CA THR A 67 -31.48 3.06 -6.96
C THR A 67 -30.76 3.74 -5.79
N SER A 68 -31.25 3.57 -4.57
CA SER A 68 -30.67 4.21 -3.38
C SER A 68 -29.59 3.36 -2.68
N GLN A 69 -29.04 2.35 -3.34
CA GLN A 69 -28.19 1.35 -2.71
C GLN A 69 -26.80 1.18 -3.36
N GLY A 70 -26.17 2.26 -3.77
CA GLY A 70 -24.80 2.14 -4.32
C GLY A 70 -24.78 1.32 -5.61
N ALA A 71 -23.93 0.39 -5.81
CA ALA A 71 -23.65 -0.26 -7.09
C ALA A 71 -24.84 -0.83 -7.92
N GLY A 72 -26.09 -0.64 -7.52
CA GLY A 72 -27.32 -0.95 -8.29
C GLY A 72 -27.43 -2.35 -8.91
N THR A 73 -26.47 -3.21 -8.66
CA THR A 73 -26.31 -4.53 -9.28
C THR A 73 -26.52 -5.65 -8.27
N VAL A 74 -26.94 -6.79 -8.77
CA VAL A 74 -27.07 -8.01 -7.98
C VAL A 74 -25.67 -8.53 -7.64
N LYS A 75 -25.44 -8.91 -6.38
CA LYS A 75 -24.19 -9.56 -5.97
C LYS A 75 -24.00 -10.88 -6.71
N PRO A 76 -22.80 -11.14 -7.25
CA PRO A 76 -22.49 -12.44 -7.85
C PRO A 76 -22.67 -13.59 -6.86
N GLU A 77 -22.94 -14.78 -7.36
CA GLU A 77 -22.96 -15.98 -6.53
C GLU A 77 -21.62 -16.17 -5.82
N GLY A 78 -21.68 -16.47 -4.53
CA GLY A 78 -20.48 -16.63 -3.70
C GLY A 78 -19.81 -15.32 -3.28
N TYR A 79 -20.43 -14.17 -3.50
CA TYR A 79 -19.92 -12.89 -2.99
C TYR A 79 -19.83 -12.93 -1.46
N PRO A 80 -18.66 -12.56 -0.87
CA PRO A 80 -18.46 -12.71 0.57
C PRO A 80 -19.37 -11.80 1.40
N SER A 81 -19.77 -12.25 2.57
CA SER A 81 -20.50 -11.40 3.52
C SER A 81 -19.59 -10.31 4.12
N ILE A 82 -20.18 -9.26 4.68
CA ILE A 82 -19.45 -8.21 5.43
C ILE A 82 -18.56 -8.83 6.50
N THR A 83 -19.07 -9.80 7.25
CA THR A 83 -18.33 -10.47 8.34
C THR A 83 -17.15 -11.27 7.80
N ASP A 84 -17.34 -11.99 6.68
CA ASP A 84 -16.26 -12.75 6.04
C ASP A 84 -15.17 -11.84 5.53
N MET A 85 -15.53 -10.74 4.85
CA MET A 85 -14.57 -9.75 4.37
C MET A 85 -13.75 -9.13 5.51
N LEU A 86 -14.39 -8.73 6.61
CA LEU A 86 -13.70 -8.15 7.76
C LEU A 86 -12.79 -9.19 8.46
N THR A 87 -13.23 -10.44 8.53
CA THR A 87 -12.45 -11.52 9.12
C THR A 87 -11.21 -11.83 8.27
N GLU A 88 -11.36 -11.91 6.96
CA GLU A 88 -10.25 -12.12 6.02
C GLU A 88 -9.30 -10.92 6.02
N ALA A 89 -9.81 -9.68 6.03
CA ALA A 89 -8.99 -8.47 6.12
C ALA A 89 -8.13 -8.46 7.38
N LYS A 90 -8.73 -8.80 8.53
CA LYS A 90 -8.02 -8.95 9.80
C LYS A 90 -6.93 -10.01 9.72
N GLN A 91 -7.22 -11.17 9.13
CA GLN A 91 -6.26 -12.26 9.00
C GLN A 91 -5.08 -11.85 8.11
N MET A 92 -5.34 -11.27 6.94
CA MET A 92 -4.28 -10.81 6.03
C MET A 92 -3.38 -9.75 6.69
N SER A 93 -3.97 -8.79 7.39
CA SER A 93 -3.22 -7.77 8.12
C SER A 93 -2.37 -8.37 9.24
N LYS A 94 -2.92 -9.32 10.00
CA LYS A 94 -2.21 -10.02 11.08
C LYS A 94 -0.98 -10.75 10.54
N GLU A 95 -1.12 -11.49 9.45
CA GLU A 95 -0.01 -12.22 8.84
C GLU A 95 1.13 -11.30 8.37
N VAL A 96 0.82 -10.11 7.86
CA VAL A 96 1.84 -9.10 7.50
C VAL A 96 2.53 -8.55 8.74
N ILE A 97 1.80 -8.32 9.83
CA ILE A 97 2.36 -7.86 11.11
C ILE A 97 3.30 -8.93 11.71
N GLU A 98 2.93 -10.20 11.65
CA GLU A 98 3.77 -11.31 12.10
C GLU A 98 5.08 -11.42 11.29
N GLU A 99 5.05 -11.18 9.99
CA GLU A 99 6.25 -11.06 9.16
C GLU A 99 7.10 -9.83 9.55
N ALA A 100 6.48 -8.73 9.98
CA ALA A 100 7.20 -7.57 10.50
C ALA A 100 7.89 -7.90 11.84
N GLU A 101 7.23 -8.61 12.74
CA GLU A 101 7.81 -9.07 14.01
C GLU A 101 9.02 -10.00 13.80
N SER A 102 9.05 -10.76 12.70
CA SER A 102 10.22 -11.56 12.31
C SER A 102 11.42 -10.72 11.81
N GLY A 103 11.26 -9.41 11.64
CA GLY A 103 12.31 -8.47 11.21
C GLY A 103 12.36 -8.22 9.69
N THR A 104 11.43 -8.79 8.93
CA THR A 104 11.30 -8.50 7.48
C THR A 104 10.93 -7.05 7.24
N TYR A 105 9.98 -6.54 8.03
CA TYR A 105 9.56 -5.14 8.03
C TYR A 105 9.76 -4.53 9.40
N LYS A 106 9.92 -3.22 9.47
CA LYS A 106 10.08 -2.50 10.72
C LYS A 106 9.72 -1.03 10.52
N LEU A 107 8.98 -0.46 11.45
CA LEU A 107 8.81 0.98 11.48
C LEU A 107 10.17 1.68 11.58
N TRP A 108 10.38 2.65 10.72
CA TRP A 108 11.62 3.41 10.71
C TRP A 108 11.61 4.45 11.84
N ALA A 109 12.45 4.26 12.84
CA ALA A 109 12.46 5.06 14.07
C ALA A 109 13.88 5.60 14.38
N GLU A 110 14.60 6.02 13.35
CA GLU A 110 16.01 6.40 13.45
C GLU A 110 16.23 7.83 14.00
N CYS A 111 15.17 8.64 14.07
CA CYS A 111 15.21 10.03 14.51
C CYS A 111 14.17 10.34 15.60
N ASP A 112 13.85 9.36 16.45
CA ASP A 112 12.89 9.48 17.55
C ASP A 112 11.55 10.11 17.09
N SER A 113 11.06 11.16 17.70
CA SER A 113 9.79 11.83 17.35
C SER A 113 9.77 12.46 15.97
N LEU A 114 10.93 12.69 15.34
CA LEU A 114 11.04 13.25 14.00
C LEU A 114 11.22 12.20 12.91
N SER A 115 11.16 10.90 13.25
CA SER A 115 11.39 9.82 12.31
C SER A 115 10.46 9.89 11.10
N TYR A 116 9.17 10.12 11.31
CA TYR A 116 8.21 10.22 10.21
C TYR A 116 8.51 11.41 9.27
N TYR A 117 8.92 12.54 9.81
CA TYR A 117 9.33 13.69 9.01
C TYR A 117 10.56 13.37 8.14
N TYR A 118 11.60 12.80 8.75
CA TYR A 118 12.83 12.48 8.04
C TYR A 118 12.72 11.27 7.11
N LEU A 119 11.76 10.39 7.31
CA LEU A 119 11.47 9.28 6.39
C LEU A 119 11.31 9.76 4.94
N PHE A 120 10.74 10.96 4.76
CA PHE A 120 10.52 11.57 3.44
C PHE A 120 11.54 12.65 3.06
N ASN A 121 12.23 13.24 4.02
CA ASN A 121 13.06 14.43 3.82
C ASN A 121 14.57 14.18 3.96
N ILE A 122 14.99 12.95 4.19
CA ILE A 122 16.40 12.59 4.30
C ILE A 122 16.93 12.12 2.95
N ASP A 123 18.21 12.42 2.68
CA ASP A 123 18.98 11.77 1.63
C ASP A 123 19.53 10.39 2.08
N ASP A 124 20.16 9.65 1.18
CA ASP A 124 20.65 8.31 1.47
C ASP A 124 21.74 8.25 2.56
N LYS A 125 22.39 9.37 2.83
CA LYS A 125 23.52 9.44 3.77
C LYS A 125 23.16 10.01 5.13
N GLY A 126 21.88 10.35 5.33
CA GLY A 126 21.45 10.91 6.61
C GLY A 126 21.82 12.37 6.84
N GLY A 127 22.62 12.95 5.98
CA GLY A 127 23.02 14.35 6.05
C GLY A 127 23.49 14.80 7.44
N ASN A 128 23.24 16.07 7.79
CA ASN A 128 23.56 16.65 9.09
C ASN A 128 22.39 16.58 10.09
N ILE A 129 21.69 15.47 10.14
CA ILE A 129 20.55 15.31 11.04
C ILE A 129 21.05 15.00 12.45
N PRO A 130 20.75 15.84 13.45
CA PRO A 130 21.12 15.57 14.83
C PRO A 130 20.54 14.24 15.33
N ASN A 131 21.34 13.44 16.02
CA ASN A 131 20.94 12.16 16.60
C ASN A 131 20.50 11.09 15.59
N PHE A 132 20.89 11.20 14.32
CA PHE A 132 20.63 10.15 13.34
C PHE A 132 21.40 8.87 13.70
N LYS A 133 20.67 7.76 13.84
CA LYS A 133 21.21 6.51 14.39
C LYS A 133 21.67 5.51 13.34
N SER A 134 21.39 5.75 12.09
CA SER A 134 21.55 4.74 11.05
C SER A 134 22.24 5.27 9.78
N ALA A 135 22.56 4.36 8.88
CA ALA A 135 23.27 4.62 7.64
C ALA A 135 22.40 5.24 6.51
N GLY A 136 21.19 5.71 6.81
CA GLY A 136 20.34 6.38 5.83
C GLY A 136 19.13 5.55 5.36
N LYS A 137 18.54 5.93 4.25
CA LYS A 137 17.30 5.31 3.72
C LYS A 137 17.44 3.83 3.35
N SER A 138 18.65 3.37 3.09
CA SER A 138 18.93 1.95 2.80
C SER A 138 18.54 1.01 3.96
N THR A 139 18.46 1.54 5.18
CA THR A 139 18.02 0.78 6.36
C THR A 139 16.51 0.76 6.55
N ASN A 140 15.78 1.52 5.73
CA ASN A 140 14.34 1.61 5.83
C ASN A 140 13.66 0.32 5.39
N LYS A 141 13.00 -0.33 6.34
CA LYS A 141 12.19 -1.54 6.14
C LYS A 141 10.69 -1.30 6.34
N GLU A 142 10.26 -0.04 6.40
CA GLU A 142 8.85 0.29 6.65
C GLU A 142 7.98 0.05 5.43
N PHE A 143 8.51 0.23 4.22
CA PHE A 143 7.73 0.09 3.00
C PHE A 143 7.57 -1.38 2.58
N ILE A 144 6.33 -1.87 2.63
CA ILE A 144 5.96 -3.23 2.17
C ILE A 144 6.05 -3.31 0.64
N PHE A 145 5.75 -2.22 -0.04
CA PHE A 145 5.88 -2.10 -1.49
C PHE A 145 6.39 -0.72 -1.87
N SER A 146 7.50 -0.68 -2.60
CA SER A 146 8.10 0.58 -3.05
C SER A 146 8.59 0.47 -4.49
N LYS A 147 8.43 1.55 -5.24
CA LYS A 147 9.06 1.68 -6.54
C LYS A 147 10.49 2.15 -6.36
N LYS A 148 11.47 1.36 -6.80
CA LYS A 148 12.86 1.76 -6.82
C LYS A 148 13.15 2.63 -8.05
N TYR A 149 13.90 3.68 -7.82
CA TYR A 149 14.47 4.54 -8.87
C TYR A 149 15.98 4.39 -8.82
N ASP A 150 16.59 4.33 -9.98
CA ASP A 150 18.03 4.24 -10.12
C ASP A 150 18.49 5.36 -11.04
N TYR A 151 19.16 6.35 -10.47
CA TYR A 151 19.64 7.52 -11.18
C TYR A 151 20.76 7.14 -12.17
N ASP A 152 21.68 6.27 -11.76
CA ASP A 152 22.83 5.89 -12.56
C ASP A 152 22.44 5.07 -13.80
N LEU A 153 21.37 4.28 -13.67
CA LEU A 153 20.80 3.53 -14.79
C LEU A 153 19.75 4.35 -15.57
N SER A 154 19.57 5.62 -15.28
CA SER A 154 18.55 6.49 -15.91
C SER A 154 17.13 5.89 -15.85
N ARG A 155 16.85 5.07 -14.85
CA ARG A 155 15.55 4.43 -14.66
C ARG A 155 14.67 5.23 -13.72
N GLY A 156 14.02 6.22 -14.31
CA GLY A 156 12.88 6.92 -13.75
C GLY A 156 13.15 7.59 -12.40
N GLY A 157 13.48 8.84 -12.39
CA GLY A 157 13.32 9.72 -11.23
C GLY A 157 12.27 10.77 -11.58
N ILE A 158 11.33 10.99 -10.71
CA ILE A 158 10.58 12.25 -10.75
C ILE A 158 11.34 13.19 -9.83
N ASN A 159 11.98 14.17 -10.39
CA ASN A 159 12.46 15.30 -9.61
C ASN A 159 11.25 16.18 -9.24
N LEU A 160 10.59 15.79 -8.15
CA LEU A 160 9.37 16.47 -7.70
C LEU A 160 9.64 17.94 -7.39
N SER A 161 10.80 18.24 -6.81
CA SER A 161 11.24 19.59 -6.54
C SER A 161 11.39 20.39 -7.84
N HIS A 162 11.97 19.77 -8.88
CA HIS A 162 12.10 20.41 -10.20
C HIS A 162 10.73 20.58 -10.87
N SER A 163 9.88 19.57 -10.81
CA SER A 163 8.54 19.64 -11.42
C SER A 163 7.63 20.66 -10.73
N VAL A 164 7.77 20.84 -9.42
CA VAL A 164 6.96 21.81 -8.64
C VAL A 164 7.55 23.21 -8.66
N MET A 165 8.89 23.35 -8.62
CA MET A 165 9.55 24.66 -8.55
C MET A 165 9.86 25.28 -9.91
N VAL A 166 10.17 24.51 -10.93
CA VAL A 166 10.50 25.05 -12.26
C VAL A 166 9.26 25.51 -13.01
N GLY A 167 8.09 24.98 -12.70
CA GLY A 167 6.83 25.55 -13.19
C GLY A 167 6.59 27.00 -12.75
N ALA A 168 7.25 27.43 -11.69
CA ALA A 168 7.22 28.83 -11.21
C ALA A 168 8.34 29.71 -11.81
N ALA A 169 9.41 29.12 -12.35
CA ALA A 169 10.58 29.86 -12.85
C ALA A 169 10.61 30.05 -14.37
N THR A 170 9.82 29.29 -15.13
CA THR A 170 9.73 29.46 -16.60
C THR A 170 8.62 30.38 -17.05
N GLY A 171 8.00 31.08 -16.13
CA GLY A 171 7.00 32.14 -16.39
C GLY A 171 7.57 33.57 -16.40
N MET A 172 8.86 33.73 -16.69
CA MET A 172 9.48 35.04 -17.00
C MET A 172 10.10 35.00 -18.37
#